data_4d538f21cdcc0b52ce3cada0bbc5229e
#
_entry.id   4d538f21cdcc0b52ce3cada0bbc5229e
#
_cell.length_a   1.000
_cell.length_b   1.000
_cell.length_c   1.000
_cell.angle_alpha   90.00
_cell.angle_beta   90.00
_cell.angle_gamma   90.00
#
_symmetry.space_group_name_H-M   'P 1'
#
loop_
_entity.id
_entity.type
_entity.pdbx_description
1 polymer ?
#
loop_
_entity_poly.entity_id
_entity_poly.type
_entity_poly.pdbx_seq_one_letter_code
_entity_poly.pdbx_strand_id
1 'polypeptide(L)'
;MKQLLFILILSISSFSFSQVISENNPYTKEFALDLKKNASKNTVLKNGNTKPSLKKISSQFDAFWRQKDYSKKGSGYKPFKRWEQHWSHYLMEDGSIAPPSVLWDAWREKKALEGTKNKTIQSPASNWSSIGPAVVANTSTKTAGQGRVNAIALDPSDPNTIYVGAPAGGIWKSTNNGIDWTPLADNLPQIGVSGIAIDPNNSDIIYISTGDDDAGDSYSIGVLKSLDGGATWNTTGLTFNFNYKGSNEIFIDPTNSNIVWVATSVGLYKTNDAGDNWDVMLNANIRDFRLKPG
;
A
#
# COMPACT_ATOMS: atom_id res chain seq x y z
N MET A 1 52.17 9.94 -5.41
CA MET A 1 51.01 10.05 -6.29
C MET A 1 50.01 8.98 -5.87
N LYS A 2 48.96 9.37 -5.12
CA LYS A 2 47.91 8.47 -4.66
C LYS A 2 46.81 8.51 -5.71
N GLN A 3 46.57 7.36 -6.34
CA GLN A 3 45.43 7.20 -7.23
C GLN A 3 44.17 7.13 -6.35
N LEU A 4 43.28 8.09 -6.52
CA LEU A 4 41.93 8.08 -5.98
C LEU A 4 41.11 7.13 -6.86
N LEU A 5 40.75 5.98 -6.30
CA LEU A 5 39.80 5.06 -6.91
C LEU A 5 38.42 5.65 -6.73
N PHE A 6 37.85 6.24 -7.79
CA PHE A 6 36.46 6.64 -7.83
C PHE A 6 35.61 5.38 -7.97
N ILE A 7 35.05 4.90 -6.87
CA ILE A 7 33.97 3.94 -6.91
C ILE A 7 32.71 4.70 -7.30
N LEU A 8 32.42 4.71 -8.60
CA LEU A 8 31.14 5.16 -9.13
C LEU A 8 30.09 4.13 -8.71
N ILE A 9 29.43 4.38 -7.61
CA ILE A 9 28.22 3.65 -7.24
C ILE A 9 27.18 4.04 -8.29
N LEU A 10 27.04 3.23 -9.33
CA LEU A 10 25.87 3.28 -10.20
C LEU A 10 24.67 2.89 -9.33
N SER A 11 23.99 3.88 -8.79
CA SER A 11 22.62 3.75 -8.35
C SER A 11 21.77 3.49 -9.61
N ILE A 12 21.80 2.25 -10.07
CA ILE A 12 20.86 1.80 -11.08
C ILE A 12 19.50 1.97 -10.45
N SER A 13 18.74 2.90 -10.97
CA SER A 13 17.34 3.06 -10.68
C SER A 13 16.59 1.78 -11.06
N SER A 14 16.65 0.79 -10.17
CA SER A 14 15.92 -0.48 -10.23
C SER A 14 14.42 -0.32 -9.97
N PHE A 15 13.89 0.89 -10.17
CA PHE A 15 12.58 1.31 -9.67
C PHE A 15 11.37 0.78 -10.43
N SER A 16 11.54 0.13 -11.59
CA SER A 16 10.38 -0.34 -12.36
C SER A 16 10.18 -1.86 -12.36
N PHE A 17 11.16 -2.61 -11.86
CA PHE A 17 11.10 -4.08 -11.87
C PHE A 17 10.67 -4.71 -10.54
N SER A 18 10.67 -3.92 -9.48
CA SER A 18 10.58 -4.47 -8.14
C SER A 18 9.20 -5.00 -7.77
N GLN A 19 8.12 -4.50 -8.35
CA GLN A 19 6.77 -5.04 -8.09
C GLN A 19 6.51 -6.38 -8.77
N VAL A 20 7.14 -6.61 -9.92
CA VAL A 20 6.86 -7.75 -10.77
C VAL A 20 7.89 -8.85 -10.63
N ILE A 21 9.15 -8.43 -10.57
CA ILE A 21 10.30 -9.30 -10.61
C ILE A 21 11.35 -8.72 -9.67
N SER A 22 11.16 -8.90 -8.38
CA SER A 22 12.16 -8.52 -7.39
C SER A 22 13.03 -9.72 -7.06
N GLU A 23 14.31 -9.48 -6.74
CA GLU A 23 15.21 -10.53 -6.24
C GLU A 23 14.69 -11.16 -4.96
N ASN A 24 13.90 -10.42 -4.21
CA ASN A 24 13.28 -10.84 -2.97
C ASN A 24 11.92 -11.52 -3.17
N ASN A 25 11.38 -11.52 -4.42
CA ASN A 25 10.16 -12.25 -4.69
C ASN A 25 10.50 -13.75 -4.83
N PRO A 26 10.12 -14.61 -3.87
CA PRO A 26 10.46 -16.03 -3.86
C PRO A 26 9.92 -16.79 -5.08
N TYR A 27 8.90 -16.23 -5.75
CA TYR A 27 8.21 -16.87 -6.87
C TYR A 27 8.88 -16.63 -8.23
N THR A 28 9.68 -15.56 -8.34
CA THR A 28 10.33 -15.16 -9.59
C THR A 28 11.84 -15.06 -9.49
N LYS A 29 12.44 -15.52 -8.41
CA LYS A 29 13.87 -15.40 -8.12
C LYS A 29 14.76 -15.91 -9.26
N GLU A 30 14.49 -17.10 -9.79
CA GLU A 30 15.29 -17.66 -10.89
C GLU A 30 15.16 -16.84 -12.16
N PHE A 31 13.95 -16.39 -12.48
CA PHE A 31 13.68 -15.54 -13.63
C PHE A 31 14.32 -14.16 -13.49
N ALA A 32 14.25 -13.56 -12.30
CA ALA A 32 14.90 -12.28 -12.01
C ALA A 32 16.42 -12.34 -12.16
N LEU A 33 17.04 -13.44 -11.72
CA LEU A 33 18.49 -13.67 -11.90
C LEU A 33 18.87 -13.84 -13.37
N ASP A 34 18.04 -14.52 -14.17
CA ASP A 34 18.27 -14.68 -15.60
C ASP A 34 18.16 -13.34 -16.35
N LEU A 35 17.16 -12.53 -16.03
CA LEU A 35 17.03 -11.19 -16.57
C LEU A 35 18.25 -10.31 -16.29
N LYS A 36 18.81 -10.37 -15.06
CA LYS A 36 20.04 -9.64 -14.72
C LYS A 36 21.25 -10.08 -15.52
N LYS A 37 21.44 -11.40 -15.66
CA LYS A 37 22.52 -11.95 -16.47
C LYS A 37 22.41 -11.51 -17.93
N ASN A 38 21.22 -11.47 -18.48
CA ASN A 38 20.97 -11.08 -19.86
C ASN A 38 20.98 -9.57 -20.07
N ALA A 39 20.58 -8.78 -19.08
CA ALA A 39 20.67 -7.32 -19.12
C ALA A 39 22.11 -6.81 -19.21
N SER A 40 23.06 -7.50 -18.59
CA SER A 40 24.48 -7.16 -18.69
C SER A 40 25.08 -7.41 -20.09
N LYS A 41 24.44 -8.27 -20.88
CA LYS A 41 24.87 -8.60 -22.25
C LYS A 41 24.21 -7.75 -23.33
N ASN A 42 23.04 -7.17 -23.05
CA ASN A 42 22.27 -6.38 -24.02
C ASN A 42 22.31 -4.89 -23.71
N THR A 43 22.96 -4.13 -24.58
CA THR A 43 23.13 -2.66 -24.54
C THR A 43 21.77 -1.90 -24.62
N VAL A 44 20.65 -2.58 -24.84
CA VAL A 44 19.31 -1.99 -25.05
C VAL A 44 18.71 -1.39 -23.77
N LEU A 45 19.21 -1.74 -22.58
CA LEU A 45 18.73 -1.16 -21.32
C LEU A 45 19.44 0.15 -20.92
N LYS A 46 20.35 0.66 -21.76
CA LYS A 46 21.08 1.92 -21.49
C LYS A 46 20.31 3.20 -21.81
N ASN A 47 19.24 3.13 -22.55
CA ASN A 47 18.37 4.29 -22.80
C ASN A 47 17.16 4.20 -21.87
N GLY A 48 17.25 4.98 -20.78
CA GLY A 48 16.31 5.01 -19.69
C GLY A 48 14.88 5.35 -20.08
N ASN A 49 13.96 5.10 -19.18
CA ASN A 49 12.57 5.53 -19.10
C ASN A 49 11.47 4.75 -19.85
N THR A 50 11.72 3.70 -20.57
CA THR A 50 10.62 2.87 -21.03
C THR A 50 10.19 1.88 -19.96
N LYS A 51 9.03 2.09 -19.35
CA LYS A 51 8.39 1.08 -18.49
C LYS A 51 8.20 -0.20 -19.31
N PRO A 52 8.63 -1.37 -18.81
CA PRO A 52 8.43 -2.61 -19.56
C PRO A 52 6.92 -2.90 -19.66
N SER A 53 6.44 -3.18 -20.86
CA SER A 53 5.06 -3.61 -21.06
C SER A 53 4.83 -5.00 -20.46
N LEU A 54 3.63 -5.27 -19.97
CA LEU A 54 3.25 -6.60 -19.48
C LEU A 54 3.55 -7.67 -20.52
N LYS A 55 3.21 -7.43 -21.79
CA LYS A 55 3.47 -8.34 -22.90
C LYS A 55 4.94 -8.72 -23.02
N LYS A 56 5.86 -7.75 -22.85
CA LYS A 56 7.30 -8.00 -22.91
C LYS A 56 7.77 -8.85 -21.73
N ILE A 57 7.29 -8.56 -20.52
CA ILE A 57 7.60 -9.32 -19.32
C ILE A 57 7.12 -10.78 -19.49
N SER A 58 5.86 -10.96 -19.89
CA SER A 58 5.26 -12.28 -20.09
C SER A 58 5.99 -13.10 -21.15
N SER A 59 6.33 -12.49 -22.28
CA SER A 59 7.08 -13.20 -23.34
C SER A 59 8.47 -13.65 -22.87
N GLN A 60 9.16 -12.85 -22.09
CA GLN A 60 10.46 -13.22 -21.50
C GLN A 60 10.31 -14.33 -20.46
N PHE A 61 9.27 -14.27 -19.63
CA PHE A 61 8.96 -15.31 -18.65
C PHE A 61 8.63 -16.63 -19.33
N ASP A 62 7.78 -16.63 -20.34
CA ASP A 62 7.43 -17.83 -21.10
C ASP A 62 8.63 -18.42 -21.84
N ALA A 63 9.52 -17.58 -22.40
CA ALA A 63 10.76 -18.02 -23.01
C ALA A 63 11.69 -18.69 -22.00
N PHE A 64 11.82 -18.14 -20.79
CA PHE A 64 12.62 -18.72 -19.71
C PHE A 64 12.12 -20.12 -19.31
N TRP A 65 10.78 -20.31 -19.22
CA TRP A 65 10.17 -21.54 -18.77
C TRP A 65 9.96 -22.59 -19.86
N ARG A 66 10.15 -22.24 -21.15
CA ARG A 66 9.87 -23.14 -22.29
C ARG A 66 10.59 -24.48 -22.22
N GLN A 67 11.78 -24.50 -21.64
CA GLN A 67 12.63 -25.70 -21.54
C GLN A 67 12.84 -26.18 -20.10
N LYS A 68 12.02 -25.67 -19.15
CA LYS A 68 12.13 -26.01 -17.75
C LYS A 68 10.85 -26.67 -17.24
N ASP A 69 10.99 -27.50 -16.23
CA ASP A 69 9.85 -28.10 -15.55
C ASP A 69 9.19 -27.08 -14.61
N TYR A 70 8.11 -26.46 -15.09
CA TYR A 70 7.32 -25.50 -14.33
C TYR A 70 6.36 -26.18 -13.33
N SER A 71 6.18 -27.51 -13.39
CA SER A 71 5.30 -28.24 -12.48
C SER A 71 5.90 -28.38 -11.08
N LYS A 72 7.20 -28.23 -10.96
CA LYS A 72 7.95 -28.35 -9.71
C LYS A 72 7.41 -27.36 -8.66
N LYS A 73 7.17 -27.88 -7.46
CA LYS A 73 6.73 -27.07 -6.30
C LYS A 73 7.76 -25.96 -6.03
N GLY A 74 7.28 -24.72 -5.87
CA GLY A 74 8.15 -23.57 -5.62
C GLY A 74 8.79 -22.98 -6.87
N SER A 75 8.44 -23.44 -8.08
CA SER A 75 8.98 -22.91 -9.34
C SER A 75 8.69 -21.42 -9.57
N GLY A 76 7.65 -20.89 -8.95
CA GLY A 76 7.20 -19.50 -9.19
C GLY A 76 6.31 -19.34 -10.42
N TYR A 77 6.14 -20.39 -11.25
CA TYR A 77 5.38 -20.30 -12.50
C TYR A 77 3.91 -19.93 -12.28
N LYS A 78 3.19 -20.70 -11.45
CA LYS A 78 1.77 -20.46 -11.17
C LYS A 78 1.48 -19.11 -10.52
N PRO A 79 2.26 -18.66 -9.51
CA PRO A 79 2.14 -17.31 -8.95
C PRO A 79 2.31 -16.21 -10.01
N PHE A 80 3.31 -16.33 -10.88
CA PHE A 80 3.50 -15.37 -11.96
C PHE A 80 2.31 -15.34 -12.92
N LYS A 81 1.78 -16.49 -13.33
CA LYS A 81 0.61 -16.53 -14.23
C LYS A 81 -0.65 -15.94 -13.61
N ARG A 82 -0.84 -16.09 -12.30
CA ARG A 82 -1.93 -15.38 -11.57
C ARG A 82 -1.71 -13.88 -11.54
N TRP A 83 -0.47 -13.45 -11.28
CA TRP A 83 -0.08 -12.06 -11.33
C TRP A 83 -0.28 -11.47 -12.74
N GLU A 84 0.16 -12.13 -13.79
CA GLU A 84 -0.04 -11.74 -15.19
C GLU A 84 -1.52 -11.57 -15.52
N GLN A 85 -2.34 -12.56 -15.16
CA GLN A 85 -3.80 -12.52 -15.36
C GLN A 85 -4.43 -11.34 -14.61
N HIS A 86 -4.05 -11.11 -13.38
CA HIS A 86 -4.56 -9.97 -12.60
C HIS A 86 -4.24 -8.65 -13.30
N TRP A 87 -2.99 -8.40 -13.62
CA TRP A 87 -2.55 -7.12 -14.20
C TRP A 87 -2.95 -6.93 -15.65
N SER A 88 -3.31 -7.97 -16.37
CA SER A 88 -3.82 -7.84 -17.75
C SER A 88 -5.07 -6.98 -17.86
N HIS A 89 -5.82 -6.83 -16.77
CA HIS A 89 -7.02 -5.98 -16.70
C HIS A 89 -6.72 -4.51 -16.38
N TYR A 90 -5.47 -4.18 -16.01
CA TYR A 90 -5.05 -2.84 -15.55
C TYR A 90 -3.91 -2.28 -16.40
N LEU A 91 -4.01 -2.43 -17.71
CA LEU A 91 -3.02 -1.91 -18.63
C LEU A 91 -3.38 -0.51 -19.12
N MET A 92 -2.36 0.31 -19.28
CA MET A 92 -2.44 1.57 -20.01
C MET A 92 -2.50 1.29 -21.51
N GLU A 93 -2.86 2.29 -22.32
CA GLU A 93 -2.90 2.18 -23.78
C GLU A 93 -1.57 1.74 -24.40
N ASP A 94 -0.44 2.10 -23.77
CA ASP A 94 0.91 1.69 -24.18
C ASP A 94 1.26 0.24 -23.77
N GLY A 95 0.34 -0.48 -23.13
CA GLY A 95 0.53 -1.82 -22.61
C GLY A 95 1.39 -1.91 -21.35
N SER A 96 1.72 -0.79 -20.72
CA SER A 96 2.36 -0.76 -19.41
C SER A 96 1.34 -1.00 -18.31
N ILE A 97 1.80 -1.50 -17.16
CA ILE A 97 0.97 -1.65 -15.97
C ILE A 97 0.64 -0.27 -15.42
N ALA A 98 -0.64 -0.01 -15.15
CA ALA A 98 -1.09 1.24 -14.58
C ALA A 98 -0.38 1.53 -13.24
N PRO A 99 0.23 2.70 -13.06
CA PRO A 99 0.80 3.08 -11.77
C PRO A 99 -0.33 3.32 -10.75
N PRO A 100 -0.07 3.15 -9.44
CA PRO A 100 -1.07 3.38 -8.39
C PRO A 100 -1.73 4.76 -8.44
N SER A 101 -1.01 5.78 -8.92
CA SER A 101 -1.53 7.13 -9.09
C SER A 101 -2.76 7.18 -10.03
N VAL A 102 -2.84 6.31 -11.03
CA VAL A 102 -3.98 6.29 -11.98
C VAL A 102 -5.29 5.98 -11.26
N LEU A 103 -5.29 5.04 -10.32
CA LEU A 103 -6.48 4.73 -9.53
C LEU A 103 -6.89 5.90 -8.64
N TRP A 104 -5.89 6.58 -8.07
CA TRP A 104 -6.12 7.76 -7.25
C TRP A 104 -6.66 8.94 -8.06
N ASP A 105 -6.11 9.18 -9.24
CA ASP A 105 -6.56 10.24 -10.13
C ASP A 105 -7.98 9.96 -10.64
N ALA A 106 -8.28 8.73 -11.03
CA ALA A 106 -9.64 8.31 -11.41
C ALA A 106 -10.65 8.46 -10.26
N TRP A 107 -10.23 8.19 -9.02
CA TRP A 107 -11.07 8.41 -7.85
C TRP A 107 -11.34 9.90 -7.62
N ARG A 108 -10.34 10.77 -7.73
CA ARG A 108 -10.51 12.23 -7.63
C ARG A 108 -11.49 12.75 -8.70
N GLU A 109 -11.32 12.28 -9.93
CA GLU A 109 -12.21 12.64 -11.04
C GLU A 109 -13.66 12.19 -10.75
N LYS A 110 -13.84 10.94 -10.30
CA LYS A 110 -15.15 10.44 -9.88
C LYS A 110 -15.76 11.33 -8.79
N LYS A 111 -15.01 11.69 -7.76
CA LYS A 111 -15.47 12.57 -6.68
C LYS A 111 -15.84 13.96 -7.17
N ALA A 112 -15.07 14.55 -8.08
CA ALA A 112 -15.39 15.84 -8.68
C ALA A 112 -16.69 15.77 -9.47
N LEU A 113 -16.93 14.69 -10.22
CA LEU A 113 -18.17 14.48 -10.98
C LEU A 113 -19.37 14.25 -10.05
N GLU A 114 -19.21 13.56 -8.92
CA GLU A 114 -20.27 13.37 -7.92
C GLU A 114 -20.71 14.71 -7.31
N GLY A 115 -19.75 15.62 -7.06
CA GLY A 115 -20.02 16.96 -6.53
C GLY A 115 -20.78 17.89 -7.49
N THR A 116 -20.71 17.63 -8.81
CA THR A 116 -21.38 18.44 -9.83
C THR A 116 -22.75 17.89 -10.25
N LYS A 117 -23.04 16.63 -9.94
CA LYS A 117 -24.35 16.05 -10.26
C LYS A 117 -25.40 16.51 -9.25
N ASN A 118 -26.38 17.28 -9.71
CA ASN A 118 -27.61 17.49 -8.94
C ASN A 118 -28.13 16.14 -8.44
N LYS A 119 -28.50 16.07 -7.16
CA LYS A 119 -28.91 14.87 -6.40
C LYS A 119 -30.10 14.07 -6.96
N THR A 120 -30.45 14.23 -8.22
CA THR A 120 -31.65 13.62 -8.84
C THR A 120 -31.41 12.28 -9.54
N ILE A 121 -30.16 11.80 -9.62
CA ILE A 121 -29.90 10.41 -10.05
C ILE A 121 -29.42 9.66 -8.80
N GLN A 122 -30.36 9.25 -7.96
CA GLN A 122 -30.12 8.13 -7.07
C GLN A 122 -29.87 6.91 -8.00
N SER A 123 -28.64 6.41 -7.99
CA SER A 123 -28.44 5.04 -8.47
C SER A 123 -29.42 4.16 -7.71
N PRO A 124 -30.18 3.29 -8.40
CA PRO A 124 -31.09 2.39 -7.71
C PRO A 124 -30.28 1.71 -6.60
N ALA A 125 -30.81 1.71 -5.39
CA ALA A 125 -30.17 1.07 -4.26
C ALA A 125 -29.75 -0.33 -4.70
N SER A 126 -28.46 -0.67 -4.58
CA SER A 126 -28.02 -1.97 -5.01
C SER A 126 -28.66 -3.01 -4.08
N ASN A 127 -29.32 -4.00 -4.66
CA ASN A 127 -29.91 -5.11 -3.90
C ASN A 127 -28.85 -6.14 -3.43
N TRP A 128 -27.58 -5.74 -3.44
CA TRP A 128 -26.52 -6.58 -2.94
C TRP A 128 -26.59 -6.69 -1.43
N SER A 129 -26.61 -7.92 -0.93
CA SER A 129 -26.45 -8.21 0.50
C SER A 129 -25.22 -9.11 0.67
N SER A 130 -24.53 -8.95 1.79
CA SER A 130 -23.45 -9.87 2.14
C SER A 130 -24.01 -11.26 2.40
N ILE A 131 -23.50 -12.25 1.69
CA ILE A 131 -23.87 -13.66 1.89
C ILE A 131 -22.82 -14.42 2.71
N GLY A 132 -21.84 -13.70 3.24
CA GLY A 132 -20.82 -14.25 4.12
C GLY A 132 -19.62 -14.89 3.39
N PRO A 133 -18.82 -15.67 4.11
CA PRO A 133 -19.04 -16.13 5.49
C PRO A 133 -18.89 -15.01 6.52
N ALA A 134 -19.93 -14.79 7.32
CA ALA A 134 -19.90 -13.81 8.42
C ALA A 134 -19.22 -14.41 9.67
N VAL A 135 -19.22 -15.73 9.80
CA VAL A 135 -18.56 -16.47 10.89
C VAL A 135 -17.81 -17.65 10.31
N VAL A 136 -16.56 -17.82 10.70
CA VAL A 136 -15.79 -19.02 10.42
C VAL A 136 -15.80 -19.89 11.67
N ALA A 137 -16.33 -21.10 11.57
CA ALA A 137 -16.34 -22.03 12.69
C ALA A 137 -14.91 -22.42 13.08
N ASN A 138 -14.60 -22.34 14.38
CA ASN A 138 -13.36 -22.92 14.90
C ASN A 138 -13.41 -24.43 14.75
N THR A 139 -12.43 -25.00 14.08
CA THR A 139 -12.23 -26.45 14.06
C THR A 139 -11.13 -26.83 15.04
N SER A 140 -11.15 -28.04 15.55
CA SER A 140 -10.13 -28.54 16.49
C SER A 140 -8.68 -28.48 15.98
N THR A 141 -8.48 -28.24 14.69
CA THR A 141 -7.18 -28.27 14.04
C THR A 141 -6.74 -26.94 13.42
N LYS A 142 -7.63 -25.93 13.35
CA LYS A 142 -7.33 -24.62 12.78
C LYS A 142 -8.06 -23.53 13.56
N THR A 143 -7.33 -22.50 13.95
CA THR A 143 -7.92 -21.23 14.39
C THR A 143 -8.66 -20.59 13.23
N ALA A 144 -9.91 -20.24 13.44
CA ALA A 144 -10.67 -19.47 12.49
C ALA A 144 -10.11 -18.05 12.45
N GLY A 145 -9.75 -17.58 11.25
CA GLY A 145 -9.35 -16.21 11.02
C GLY A 145 -9.88 -15.79 9.67
N GLN A 146 -10.47 -14.59 9.60
CA GLN A 146 -11.03 -14.05 8.37
C GLN A 146 -10.16 -12.93 7.73
N GLY A 147 -9.07 -12.58 8.38
CA GLY A 147 -8.19 -11.54 7.92
C GLY A 147 -7.16 -11.16 8.97
N ARG A 148 -6.23 -10.32 8.55
CA ARG A 148 -5.18 -9.77 9.40
C ARG A 148 -5.55 -8.35 9.79
N VAL A 149 -5.31 -8.00 11.04
CA VAL A 149 -5.39 -6.64 11.56
C VAL A 149 -3.95 -6.17 11.84
N ASN A 150 -3.54 -5.06 11.25
CA ASN A 150 -2.21 -4.49 11.43
C ASN A 150 -2.20 -3.36 12.47
N ALA A 151 -3.31 -2.63 12.59
CA ALA A 151 -3.40 -1.49 13.49
C ALA A 151 -4.68 -1.54 14.32
N ILE A 152 -4.56 -1.12 15.58
CA ILE A 152 -5.70 -0.95 16.49
C ILE A 152 -5.51 0.39 17.20
N ALA A 153 -6.55 1.22 17.24
CA ALA A 153 -6.59 2.45 18.01
C ALA A 153 -7.87 2.55 18.80
N LEU A 154 -7.76 3.04 20.03
CA LEU A 154 -8.91 3.35 20.89
C LEU A 154 -9.18 4.84 20.83
N ASP A 155 -10.44 5.21 20.80
CA ASP A 155 -10.84 6.60 20.91
C ASP A 155 -10.51 7.15 22.31
N PRO A 156 -9.70 8.22 22.41
CA PRO A 156 -9.32 8.78 23.71
C PRO A 156 -10.50 9.29 24.54
N SER A 157 -11.60 9.67 23.88
CA SER A 157 -12.78 10.25 24.51
C SER A 157 -13.88 9.23 24.85
N ASP A 158 -13.87 8.07 24.16
CA ASP A 158 -14.86 7.00 24.36
C ASP A 158 -14.21 5.61 24.30
N PRO A 159 -14.06 4.92 25.44
CA PRO A 159 -13.41 3.61 25.51
C PRO A 159 -14.18 2.49 24.78
N ASN A 160 -15.44 2.70 24.40
CA ASN A 160 -16.22 1.74 23.62
C ASN A 160 -15.98 1.89 22.11
N THR A 161 -15.36 2.99 21.69
CA THR A 161 -15.04 3.25 20.30
C THR A 161 -13.64 2.75 19.95
N ILE A 162 -13.61 1.79 19.04
CA ILE A 162 -12.39 1.09 18.58
C ILE A 162 -12.28 1.23 17.08
N TYR A 163 -11.06 1.51 16.60
CA TYR A 163 -10.73 1.49 15.19
C TYR A 163 -9.73 0.36 14.92
N VAL A 164 -9.93 -0.36 13.81
CA VAL A 164 -8.99 -1.38 13.34
C VAL A 164 -8.62 -1.16 11.89
N GLY A 165 -7.36 -1.33 11.58
CA GLY A 165 -6.80 -1.24 10.24
C GLY A 165 -6.34 -2.59 9.72
N ALA A 166 -6.77 -2.96 8.54
CA ALA A 166 -6.38 -4.18 7.87
C ALA A 166 -5.61 -3.91 6.58
N PRO A 167 -4.59 -4.70 6.21
CA PRO A 167 -3.70 -4.41 5.08
C PRO A 167 -4.38 -4.48 3.71
N ALA A 168 -5.51 -5.16 3.61
CA ALA A 168 -6.32 -5.24 2.39
C ALA A 168 -7.83 -5.15 2.69
N GLY A 169 -8.20 -4.87 3.94
CA GLY A 169 -9.59 -4.82 4.41
C GLY A 169 -10.06 -3.42 4.81
N GLY A 170 -9.21 -2.41 4.75
CA GLY A 170 -9.56 -1.04 5.09
C GLY A 170 -9.51 -0.72 6.59
N ILE A 171 -10.07 0.43 6.92
CA ILE A 171 -10.30 0.85 8.31
C ILE A 171 -11.75 0.60 8.68
N TRP A 172 -11.95 0.08 9.89
CA TRP A 172 -13.25 -0.24 10.46
C TRP A 172 -13.40 0.43 11.82
N LYS A 173 -14.60 0.85 12.14
CA LYS A 173 -14.98 1.48 13.42
C LYS A 173 -16.04 0.65 14.12
N SER A 174 -15.84 0.40 15.40
CA SER A 174 -16.88 -0.06 16.34
C SER A 174 -17.15 1.04 17.36
N THR A 175 -18.39 1.23 17.73
CA THR A 175 -18.81 2.15 18.80
C THR A 175 -19.46 1.42 19.99
N ASN A 176 -19.35 0.09 20.00
CA ASN A 176 -19.96 -0.78 20.99
C ASN A 176 -19.01 -1.89 21.44
N ASN A 177 -17.74 -1.52 21.66
CA ASN A 177 -16.70 -2.40 22.18
C ASN A 177 -16.46 -3.64 21.32
N GLY A 178 -16.52 -3.49 19.97
CA GLY A 178 -16.19 -4.55 19.02
C GLY A 178 -17.33 -5.51 18.69
N ILE A 179 -18.57 -5.25 19.14
CA ILE A 179 -19.71 -6.09 18.81
C ILE A 179 -20.11 -5.92 17.35
N ASP A 180 -20.24 -4.67 16.89
CA ASP A 180 -20.55 -4.35 15.49
C ASP A 180 -19.45 -3.45 14.90
N TRP A 181 -19.25 -3.58 13.57
CA TRP A 181 -18.21 -2.88 12.85
C TRP A 181 -18.74 -2.21 11.59
N THR A 182 -18.34 -0.98 11.37
CA THR A 182 -18.68 -0.18 10.19
C THR A 182 -17.43 0.10 9.38
N PRO A 183 -17.38 -0.20 8.07
CA PRO A 183 -16.26 0.14 7.21
C PRO A 183 -16.22 1.64 6.93
N LEU A 184 -15.02 2.23 6.93
CA LEU A 184 -14.81 3.66 6.70
C LEU A 184 -13.97 3.96 5.45
N ALA A 185 -13.50 2.94 4.73
CA ALA A 185 -12.57 3.10 3.62
C ALA A 185 -13.08 2.54 2.28
N ASP A 186 -14.31 2.03 2.19
CA ASP A 186 -14.84 1.35 0.99
C ASP A 186 -14.83 2.22 -0.26
N ASN A 187 -14.82 3.54 -0.08
CA ASN A 187 -14.79 4.50 -1.19
C ASN A 187 -13.38 5.01 -1.52
N LEU A 188 -12.33 4.50 -0.87
CA LEU A 188 -10.97 4.87 -1.16
C LEU A 188 -10.38 4.02 -2.29
N PRO A 189 -9.49 4.56 -3.12
CA PRO A 189 -8.85 3.81 -4.21
C PRO A 189 -7.83 2.80 -3.72
N GLN A 190 -7.34 3.00 -2.49
CA GLN A 190 -6.43 2.12 -1.77
C GLN A 190 -6.93 2.00 -0.33
N ILE A 191 -7.22 0.79 0.09
CA ILE A 191 -7.88 0.51 1.37
C ILE A 191 -6.94 -0.10 2.43
N GLY A 192 -5.69 -0.46 2.08
CA GLY A 192 -4.75 -0.99 3.07
C GLY A 192 -4.41 0.03 4.14
N VAL A 193 -4.50 -0.36 5.41
CA VAL A 193 -4.19 0.48 6.58
C VAL A 193 -3.26 -0.27 7.51
N SER A 194 -2.10 0.33 7.78
CA SER A 194 -1.05 -0.22 8.64
C SER A 194 -0.81 0.58 9.92
N GLY A 195 -1.31 1.80 10.01
CA GLY A 195 -1.24 2.58 11.24
C GLY A 195 -2.45 3.51 11.38
N ILE A 196 -2.86 3.75 12.61
CA ILE A 196 -3.99 4.63 12.97
C ILE A 196 -3.57 5.49 14.15
N ALA A 197 -3.71 6.81 14.03
CA ALA A 197 -3.51 7.76 15.13
C ALA A 197 -4.74 8.64 15.26
N ILE A 198 -5.29 8.71 16.46
CA ILE A 198 -6.43 9.55 16.82
C ILE A 198 -5.89 10.69 17.67
N ASP A 199 -6.32 11.92 17.37
CA ASP A 199 -5.91 13.08 18.14
C ASP A 199 -6.48 13.00 19.57
N PRO A 200 -5.63 13.00 20.59
CA PRO A 200 -6.08 12.90 21.97
C PRO A 200 -6.92 14.11 22.45
N ASN A 201 -6.87 15.22 21.74
CA ASN A 201 -7.62 16.43 22.05
C ASN A 201 -8.90 16.58 21.23
N ASN A 202 -9.03 15.83 20.12
CA ASN A 202 -10.21 15.86 19.26
C ASN A 202 -10.33 14.55 18.45
N SER A 203 -11.17 13.63 18.90
CA SER A 203 -11.37 12.31 18.29
C SER A 203 -11.92 12.34 16.85
N ASP A 204 -12.40 13.49 16.37
CA ASP A 204 -12.78 13.64 14.96
C ASP A 204 -11.55 13.70 14.03
N ILE A 205 -10.38 14.06 14.57
CA ILE A 205 -9.13 14.12 13.81
C ILE A 205 -8.43 12.76 13.89
N ILE A 206 -8.37 12.10 12.74
CA ILE A 206 -7.74 10.78 12.61
C ILE A 206 -6.77 10.81 11.45
N TYR A 207 -5.58 10.24 11.66
CA TYR A 207 -4.64 9.96 10.60
C TYR A 207 -4.52 8.46 10.40
N ILE A 208 -4.45 8.04 9.15
CA ILE A 208 -4.11 6.66 8.80
C ILE A 208 -2.88 6.63 7.89
N SER A 209 -1.99 5.71 8.19
CA SER A 209 -0.91 5.35 7.28
C SER A 209 -1.37 4.18 6.41
N THR A 210 -1.22 4.33 5.08
CA THR A 210 -1.78 3.38 4.12
C THR A 210 -0.76 2.35 3.67
N GLY A 211 -1.25 1.20 3.20
CA GLY A 211 -0.43 0.09 2.69
C GLY A 211 -0.37 -1.10 3.65
N ASP A 212 0.57 -1.99 3.37
CA ASP A 212 0.87 -3.16 4.18
C ASP A 212 2.33 -3.12 4.61
N ASP A 213 2.56 -3.13 5.92
CA ASP A 213 3.86 -2.91 6.54
C ASP A 213 4.72 -4.18 6.58
N ASP A 214 4.14 -5.36 6.59
CA ASP A 214 4.86 -6.61 6.81
C ASP A 214 4.94 -7.54 5.59
N ALA A 215 3.89 -7.69 4.80
CA ALA A 215 3.87 -8.59 3.65
C ALA A 215 3.93 -7.88 2.29
N GLY A 216 3.67 -6.57 2.24
CA GLY A 216 3.66 -5.80 1.00
C GLY A 216 2.51 -6.17 0.06
N ASP A 217 1.41 -6.68 0.60
CA ASP A 217 0.23 -7.11 -0.17
C ASP A 217 -0.54 -5.93 -0.75
N SER A 218 -0.42 -4.74 -0.15
CA SER A 218 -1.01 -3.52 -0.64
C SER A 218 -0.04 -2.33 -0.59
N TYR A 219 -0.23 -1.39 -1.51
CA TYR A 219 0.65 -0.23 -1.64
C TYR A 219 0.24 0.90 -0.72
N SER A 220 1.23 1.70 -0.31
CA SER A 220 0.96 2.97 0.35
C SER A 220 0.73 4.08 -0.67
N ILE A 221 -0.31 4.87 -0.46
CA ILE A 221 -0.53 6.17 -1.11
C ILE A 221 -0.10 7.33 -0.21
N GLY A 222 0.52 7.02 0.92
CA GLY A 222 0.95 7.99 1.93
C GLY A 222 0.04 8.01 3.15
N VAL A 223 -0.09 9.18 3.75
CA VAL A 223 -0.91 9.41 4.93
C VAL A 223 -2.21 10.10 4.53
N LEU A 224 -3.32 9.59 5.02
CA LEU A 224 -4.63 10.24 4.90
C LEU A 224 -5.06 10.81 6.24
N LYS A 225 -5.86 11.88 6.20
CA LYS A 225 -6.42 12.58 7.35
C LYS A 225 -7.93 12.67 7.25
N SER A 226 -8.61 12.38 8.33
CA SER A 226 -10.03 12.66 8.55
C SER A 226 -10.18 13.81 9.54
N LEU A 227 -11.26 14.58 9.40
CA LEU A 227 -11.69 15.64 10.32
C LEU A 227 -13.11 15.39 10.86
N ASP A 228 -13.65 14.20 10.62
CA ASP A 228 -15.04 13.84 10.91
C ASP A 228 -15.17 12.39 11.44
N GLY A 229 -14.19 11.96 12.22
CA GLY A 229 -14.20 10.64 12.85
C GLY A 229 -14.10 9.47 11.87
N GLY A 230 -13.50 9.72 10.69
CA GLY A 230 -13.28 8.70 9.64
C GLY A 230 -14.39 8.62 8.60
N ALA A 231 -15.39 9.49 8.62
CA ALA A 231 -16.46 9.49 7.62
C ALA A 231 -15.95 9.93 6.23
N THR A 232 -15.01 10.88 6.20
CA THR A 232 -14.33 11.30 4.98
C THR A 232 -12.81 11.36 5.17
N TRP A 233 -12.08 11.16 4.08
CA TRP A 233 -10.62 11.11 4.07
C TRP A 233 -10.03 12.03 3.02
N ASN A 234 -8.98 12.76 3.40
CA ASN A 234 -8.23 13.66 2.55
C ASN A 234 -6.74 13.26 2.53
N THR A 235 -6.06 13.52 1.43
CA THR A 235 -4.61 13.38 1.37
C THR A 235 -3.93 14.43 2.22
N THR A 236 -2.81 14.05 2.85
CA THR A 236 -1.86 14.99 3.44
C THR A 236 -0.76 15.35 2.42
N GLY A 237 0.21 16.18 2.82
CA GLY A 237 1.40 16.47 2.02
C GLY A 237 2.33 15.27 1.83
N LEU A 238 2.20 14.22 2.67
CA LEU A 238 2.98 13.00 2.50
C LEU A 238 2.22 12.00 1.62
N THR A 239 2.53 12.02 0.33
CA THR A 239 1.97 11.11 -0.66
C THR A 239 3.05 10.24 -1.29
N PHE A 240 2.73 8.98 -1.57
CA PHE A 240 3.63 8.07 -2.24
C PHE A 240 3.06 7.69 -3.61
N ASN A 241 3.77 8.12 -4.65
CA ASN A 241 3.44 7.79 -6.03
C ASN A 241 4.08 6.48 -6.51
N PHE A 242 4.77 5.75 -5.63
CA PHE A 242 5.62 4.61 -5.97
C PHE A 242 5.24 3.35 -5.20
N ASN A 243 5.43 2.26 -5.86
CA ASN A 243 4.98 0.91 -5.65
C ASN A 243 5.60 0.15 -4.47
N TYR A 244 6.21 0.74 -3.47
CA TYR A 244 6.92 -0.04 -2.44
C TYR A 244 6.95 0.58 -1.07
N LYS A 245 6.18 1.63 -0.88
CA LYS A 245 6.26 2.32 0.39
C LYS A 245 5.17 1.77 1.30
N GLY A 246 5.54 0.92 2.24
CA GLY A 246 4.73 0.67 3.40
C GLY A 246 4.86 1.85 4.34
N SER A 247 3.78 2.29 4.93
CA SER A 247 3.81 3.12 6.12
C SER A 247 3.52 2.18 7.28
N ASN A 248 4.27 2.30 8.36
CA ASN A 248 4.23 1.32 9.44
C ASN A 248 3.48 1.87 10.65
N GLU A 249 4.08 2.79 11.36
CA GLU A 249 3.54 3.38 12.57
C GLU A 249 3.24 4.86 12.34
N ILE A 250 2.18 5.39 12.95
CA ILE A 250 1.85 6.81 12.94
C ILE A 250 1.50 7.27 14.35
N PHE A 251 1.90 8.47 14.72
CA PHE A 251 1.72 9.00 16.06
C PHE A 251 1.46 10.50 16.02
N ILE A 252 0.50 10.98 16.81
CA ILE A 252 0.22 12.41 17.03
C ILE A 252 0.82 12.80 18.39
N ASP A 253 1.54 13.92 18.42
CA ASP A 253 2.07 14.45 19.68
C ASP A 253 0.91 14.84 20.60
N PRO A 254 0.82 14.28 21.83
CA PRO A 254 -0.30 14.53 22.71
C PRO A 254 -0.36 15.97 23.24
N THR A 255 0.74 16.71 23.15
CA THR A 255 0.83 18.10 23.59
C THR A 255 0.60 19.09 22.46
N ASN A 256 0.69 18.64 21.19
CA ASN A 256 0.51 19.48 20.03
C ASN A 256 -0.01 18.70 18.82
N SER A 257 -1.29 18.76 18.55
CA SER A 257 -1.96 18.05 17.44
C SER A 257 -1.44 18.41 16.04
N ASN A 258 -0.69 19.50 15.89
CA ASN A 258 -0.03 19.84 14.62
C ASN A 258 1.22 18.98 14.34
N ILE A 259 1.74 18.33 15.38
CA ILE A 259 2.93 17.47 15.26
C ILE A 259 2.50 16.02 15.07
N VAL A 260 2.79 15.48 13.89
CA VAL A 260 2.55 14.07 13.60
C VAL A 260 3.83 13.43 13.07
N TRP A 261 4.08 12.22 13.49
CA TRP A 261 5.21 11.41 13.06
C TRP A 261 4.72 10.16 12.34
N VAL A 262 5.42 9.74 11.30
CA VAL A 262 5.13 8.49 10.60
C VAL A 262 6.42 7.75 10.25
N ALA A 263 6.45 6.49 10.62
CA ALA A 263 7.48 5.54 10.22
C ALA A 263 7.09 4.89 8.90
N THR A 264 8.04 4.80 7.98
CA THR A 264 7.81 4.21 6.66
C THR A 264 8.98 3.32 6.27
N SER A 265 8.78 2.50 5.25
CA SER A 265 9.86 1.69 4.66
C SER A 265 11.01 2.51 4.05
N VAL A 266 10.87 3.84 3.95
CA VAL A 266 11.87 4.73 3.33
C VAL A 266 12.32 5.87 4.20
N GLY A 267 11.68 6.09 5.34
CA GLY A 267 12.10 7.14 6.26
C GLY A 267 11.17 7.29 7.45
N LEU A 268 11.65 8.04 8.43
CA LEU A 268 10.86 8.66 9.49
C LEU A 268 10.53 10.08 9.06
N TYR A 269 9.25 10.40 9.00
CA TYR A 269 8.76 11.72 8.62
C TYR A 269 8.11 12.40 9.80
N LYS A 270 8.17 13.72 9.81
CA LYS A 270 7.51 14.58 10.78
C LYS A 270 6.82 15.74 10.09
N THR A 271 5.63 16.06 10.53
CA THR A 271 4.98 17.33 10.22
C THR A 271 4.91 18.21 11.48
N ASN A 272 4.86 19.53 11.29
CA ASN A 272 4.62 20.51 12.33
C ASN A 272 3.36 21.36 12.03
N ASP A 273 2.64 21.07 10.96
CA ASP A 273 1.50 21.80 10.44
C ASP A 273 0.31 20.87 10.12
N ALA A 274 0.09 19.89 10.97
CA ALA A 274 -1.04 18.97 10.90
C ALA A 274 -1.14 18.19 9.58
N GLY A 275 0.01 17.92 8.93
CA GLY A 275 0.11 17.07 7.75
C GLY A 275 0.17 17.81 6.41
N ASP A 276 0.19 19.13 6.40
CA ASP A 276 0.28 19.90 5.14
C ASP A 276 1.68 19.75 4.52
N ASN A 277 2.74 19.84 5.34
CA ASN A 277 4.12 19.63 4.91
C ASN A 277 4.82 18.60 5.81
N TRP A 278 5.76 17.86 5.24
CA TRP A 278 6.48 16.80 5.95
C TRP A 278 7.98 16.88 5.72
N ASP A 279 8.71 16.81 6.82
CA ASP A 279 10.17 16.77 6.83
C ASP A 279 10.67 15.32 6.99
N VAL A 280 11.73 14.97 6.27
CA VAL A 280 12.41 13.70 6.46
C VAL A 280 13.39 13.81 7.62
N MET A 281 13.12 13.11 8.70
CA MET A 281 13.96 13.11 9.91
C MET A 281 15.06 12.06 9.83
N LEU A 282 14.79 10.93 9.19
CA LEU A 282 15.73 9.83 9.02
C LEU A 282 15.42 9.06 7.72
N ASN A 283 16.43 8.86 6.87
CA ASN A 283 16.32 8.04 5.67
C ASN A 283 16.71 6.59 5.97
N ALA A 284 15.75 5.78 6.38
CA ALA A 284 15.95 4.36 6.65
C ALA A 284 14.60 3.62 6.58
N ASN A 285 14.63 2.30 6.53
CA ASN A 285 13.41 1.51 6.73
C ASN A 285 13.11 1.49 8.23
N ILE A 286 12.08 2.22 8.65
CA ILE A 286 11.66 2.33 10.05
C ILE A 286 10.35 1.55 10.21
N ARG A 287 10.37 0.52 11.01
CA ARG A 287 9.19 -0.33 11.25
C ARG A 287 8.37 0.13 12.45
N ASP A 288 9.03 0.65 13.45
CA ASP A 288 8.43 1.07 14.70
C ASP A 288 9.24 2.21 15.32
N PHE A 289 8.60 3.06 16.09
CA PHE A 289 9.24 4.09 16.89
C PHE A 289 8.41 4.40 18.13
N ARG A 290 9.04 4.91 19.16
CA ARG A 290 8.36 5.36 20.38
C ARG A 290 8.90 6.71 20.79
N LEU A 291 8.01 7.58 21.24
CA LEU A 291 8.43 8.82 21.87
C LEU A 291 8.97 8.49 23.27
N LYS A 292 10.11 9.09 23.57
CA LYS A 292 10.65 9.02 24.94
C LYS A 292 9.74 9.86 25.84
N PRO A 293 9.21 9.30 26.94
CA PRO A 293 8.53 10.10 27.93
C PRO A 293 9.48 11.19 28.46
N GLY A 294 8.96 12.40 28.60
CA GLY A 294 9.72 13.55 29.12
C GLY A 294 10.08 13.41 30.60
#